data_bfd46f281e915b1fb950bc39e976c751
#
_entry.id   bfd46f281e915b1fb950bc39e976c751
#
_cell.length_a   1.000
_cell.length_b   1.000
_cell.length_c   1.000
_cell.angle_alpha   90.00
_cell.angle_beta   90.00
_cell.angle_gamma   90.00
#
_symmetry.space_group_name_H-M   'P 1'
#
loop_
_entity.id
_entity.type
_entity.pdbx_description
1 polymer ?
#
loop_
_entity_poly.entity_id
_entity_poly.type
_entity_poly.pdbx_seq_one_letter_code
_entity_poly.pdbx_strand_id
1 'polypeptide(L)'
;MEPVVIPVLAPVSQHSSWVMLALLLGFAVLHSGGAALRSWAEERIGARAWRLIFALASVPAAGLVIAYFLAHRYDGWRLWNLQDQPWIVPLVWLGTAISFFFLYPATYNLLEIPALLRPQVRLYGSGIIRISRHPQAVGQILWCATHLLWIGSSFMVATCFGLIAHHLFAIWHGDRRLRHRFGSAASELQAQTSIVPFAAVLDGRQKLVLAEFLRPAQLGIAVAIGLFWWAHQSIGLAATSFQRTALAHWLG
;
A
#
# COMPACT_ATOMS: atom_id res chain seq x y z
N MET A 1 -29.69 -12.03 -17.42
CA MET A 1 -28.32 -12.20 -16.90
C MET A 1 -28.27 -13.61 -16.35
N GLU A 2 -27.60 -14.51 -17.04
CA GLU A 2 -27.42 -15.87 -16.53
C GLU A 2 -26.49 -15.86 -15.32
N PRO A 3 -26.79 -16.62 -14.27
CA PRO A 3 -25.92 -16.74 -13.11
C PRO A 3 -24.62 -17.40 -13.54
N VAL A 4 -23.51 -16.74 -13.27
CA VAL A 4 -22.19 -17.33 -13.44
C VAL A 4 -22.07 -18.50 -12.47
N VAL A 5 -22.26 -19.71 -12.99
CA VAL A 5 -22.00 -20.94 -12.25
C VAL A 5 -20.49 -21.02 -12.00
N ILE A 6 -20.08 -20.69 -10.80
CA ILE A 6 -18.69 -20.88 -10.37
C ILE A 6 -18.51 -22.38 -10.14
N PRO A 7 -17.58 -23.04 -10.86
CA PRO A 7 -17.38 -24.48 -10.69
C PRO A 7 -16.91 -24.78 -9.28
N VAL A 8 -17.57 -25.74 -8.66
CA VAL A 8 -17.29 -26.24 -7.32
C VAL A 8 -15.96 -27.00 -7.34
N LEU A 9 -14.96 -26.42 -6.64
CA LEU A 9 -13.89 -27.05 -5.88
C LEU A 9 -13.02 -28.11 -6.60
N ALA A 10 -11.99 -27.64 -7.30
CA ALA A 10 -10.70 -28.33 -7.29
C ALA A 10 -10.11 -28.31 -5.84
N PRO A 11 -9.27 -29.29 -5.43
CA PRO A 11 -8.67 -29.30 -4.12
C PRO A 11 -7.94 -27.99 -3.89
N VAL A 12 -8.36 -27.26 -2.86
CA VAL A 12 -7.93 -25.89 -2.60
C VAL A 12 -6.48 -25.93 -2.18
N SER A 13 -5.58 -25.69 -3.14
CA SER A 13 -4.17 -25.58 -2.88
C SER A 13 -3.89 -24.31 -2.07
N GLN A 14 -3.31 -24.45 -0.87
CA GLN A 14 -2.78 -23.34 -0.09
C GLN A 14 -1.43 -22.84 -0.63
N HIS A 15 -0.94 -23.45 -1.71
CA HIS A 15 0.37 -23.14 -2.28
C HIS A 15 0.49 -21.68 -2.69
N SER A 16 -0.53 -21.12 -3.33
CA SER A 16 -0.54 -19.70 -3.72
C SER A 16 -0.41 -18.74 -2.53
N SER A 17 -1.03 -19.06 -1.39
CA SER A 17 -0.92 -18.27 -0.15
C SER A 17 0.52 -18.25 0.40
N TRP A 18 1.20 -19.41 0.41
CA TRP A 18 2.58 -19.49 0.86
C TRP A 18 3.55 -18.77 -0.08
N VAL A 19 3.35 -18.88 -1.39
CA VAL A 19 4.13 -18.13 -2.38
C VAL A 19 3.92 -16.62 -2.19
N MET A 20 2.67 -16.18 -1.96
CA MET A 20 2.37 -14.78 -1.70
C MET A 20 3.07 -14.26 -0.44
N LEU A 21 3.04 -15.02 0.64
CA LEU A 21 3.75 -14.65 1.88
C LEU A 21 5.27 -14.59 1.66
N ALA A 22 5.83 -15.52 0.89
CA ALA A 22 7.26 -15.51 0.54
C ALA A 22 7.62 -14.29 -0.32
N LEU A 23 6.79 -13.93 -1.30
CA LEU A 23 6.96 -12.73 -2.12
C LEU A 23 6.88 -11.44 -1.29
N LEU A 24 5.91 -11.36 -0.38
CA LEU A 24 5.76 -10.22 0.54
C LEU A 24 6.96 -10.11 1.49
N LEU A 25 7.45 -11.23 2.01
CA LEU A 25 8.66 -11.25 2.85
C LEU A 25 9.89 -10.82 2.04
N GLY A 26 10.08 -11.34 0.84
CA GLY A 26 11.16 -10.93 -0.05
C GLY A 26 11.11 -9.44 -0.38
N PHE A 27 9.92 -8.93 -0.69
CA PHE A 27 9.70 -7.49 -0.90
C PHE A 27 10.00 -6.68 0.38
N ALA A 28 9.55 -7.14 1.55
CA ALA A 28 9.83 -6.48 2.83
C ALA A 28 11.33 -6.40 3.13
N VAL A 29 12.06 -7.49 2.93
CA VAL A 29 13.52 -7.52 3.10
C VAL A 29 14.22 -6.57 2.12
N LEU A 30 13.84 -6.59 0.86
CA LEU A 30 14.42 -5.73 -0.16
C LEU A 30 14.11 -4.25 0.09
N HIS A 31 12.83 -3.94 0.34
CA HIS A 31 12.36 -2.55 0.48
C HIS A 31 12.76 -1.95 1.83
N SER A 32 12.46 -2.60 2.94
CA SER A 32 12.81 -2.10 4.28
C SER A 32 14.30 -2.26 4.57
N GLY A 33 14.93 -3.33 4.11
CA GLY A 33 16.37 -3.54 4.22
C GLY A 33 17.16 -2.52 3.40
N GLY A 34 16.75 -2.29 2.15
CA GLY A 34 17.29 -1.21 1.33
C GLY A 34 17.13 0.16 1.99
N ALA A 35 15.95 0.44 2.55
CA ALA A 35 15.74 1.67 3.30
C ALA A 35 16.65 1.79 4.55
N ALA A 36 17.01 0.70 5.19
CA ALA A 36 17.96 0.68 6.30
C ALA A 36 19.38 0.99 5.87
N LEU A 37 19.79 0.48 4.71
CA LEU A 37 21.14 0.69 4.13
C LEU A 37 21.33 2.10 3.55
N ARG A 38 20.28 2.91 3.50
CA ARG A 38 20.28 4.20 2.81
C ARG A 38 21.44 5.11 3.22
N SER A 39 21.66 5.34 4.52
CA SER A 39 22.71 6.27 4.98
C SER A 39 24.09 5.80 4.55
N TRP A 40 24.37 4.52 4.74
CA TRP A 40 25.62 3.88 4.33
C TRP A 40 25.86 3.94 2.81
N ALA A 41 24.81 3.72 2.01
CA ALA A 41 24.92 3.75 0.55
C ALA A 41 25.03 5.19 0.02
N GLU A 42 24.27 6.15 0.58
CA GLU A 42 24.34 7.55 0.20
C GLU A 42 25.75 8.15 0.42
N GLU A 43 26.46 7.72 1.48
CA GLU A 43 27.84 8.14 1.74
C GLU A 43 28.84 7.60 0.71
N ARG A 44 28.60 6.40 0.15
CA ARG A 44 29.52 5.73 -0.78
C ARG A 44 29.28 6.03 -2.25
N ILE A 45 28.03 6.04 -2.67
CA ILE A 45 27.66 6.18 -4.09
C ILE A 45 26.82 7.42 -4.37
N GLY A 46 26.50 8.20 -3.33
CA GLY A 46 25.69 9.39 -3.44
C GLY A 46 24.17 9.11 -3.43
N ALA A 47 23.43 10.10 -2.95
CA ALA A 47 21.98 9.97 -2.74
C ALA A 47 21.17 9.73 -4.03
N ARG A 48 21.62 10.28 -5.18
CA ARG A 48 20.93 10.09 -6.46
C ARG A 48 21.09 8.67 -6.99
N ALA A 49 22.33 8.15 -7.01
CA ALA A 49 22.60 6.80 -7.47
C ALA A 49 21.87 5.77 -6.60
N TRP A 50 21.93 5.94 -5.28
CA TRP A 50 21.21 5.05 -4.36
C TRP A 50 19.70 5.04 -4.63
N ARG A 51 19.06 6.20 -4.80
CA ARG A 51 17.62 6.27 -5.09
C ARG A 51 17.25 5.57 -6.38
N LEU A 52 18.07 5.72 -7.43
CA LEU A 52 17.83 5.05 -8.70
C LEU A 52 17.96 3.53 -8.55
N ILE A 53 19.04 3.03 -7.93
CA ILE A 53 19.24 1.60 -7.68
C ILE A 53 18.09 1.04 -6.83
N PHE A 54 17.73 1.75 -5.77
CA PHE A 54 16.63 1.34 -4.89
C PHE A 54 15.29 1.28 -5.63
N ALA A 55 14.98 2.27 -6.47
CA ALA A 55 13.77 2.27 -7.28
C ALA A 55 13.76 1.13 -8.31
N LEU A 56 14.88 0.92 -9.03
CA LEU A 56 15.03 -0.16 -10.02
C LEU A 56 14.89 -1.55 -9.39
N ALA A 57 15.25 -1.72 -8.12
CA ALA A 57 15.05 -2.98 -7.39
C ALA A 57 13.63 -3.10 -6.82
N SER A 58 13.12 -2.04 -6.18
CA SER A 58 11.85 -2.09 -5.44
C SER A 58 10.62 -2.09 -6.35
N VAL A 59 10.65 -1.33 -7.46
CA VAL A 59 9.49 -1.22 -8.36
C VAL A 59 9.17 -2.54 -9.07
N PRO A 60 10.14 -3.26 -9.67
CA PRO A 60 9.86 -4.58 -10.24
C PRO A 60 9.41 -5.61 -9.19
N ALA A 61 10.00 -5.58 -7.98
CA ALA A 61 9.59 -6.48 -6.90
C ALA A 61 8.15 -6.20 -6.45
N ALA A 62 7.75 -4.92 -6.32
CA ALA A 62 6.37 -4.55 -6.07
C ALA A 62 5.44 -5.00 -7.22
N GLY A 63 5.86 -4.79 -8.47
CA GLY A 63 5.15 -5.25 -9.67
C GLY A 63 4.90 -6.76 -9.66
N LEU A 64 5.89 -7.55 -9.27
CA LEU A 64 5.76 -9.00 -9.13
C LEU A 64 4.73 -9.40 -8.06
N VAL A 65 4.78 -8.76 -6.88
CA VAL A 65 3.80 -8.98 -5.81
C VAL A 65 2.39 -8.66 -6.29
N ILE A 66 2.20 -7.51 -6.97
CA ILE A 66 0.90 -7.08 -7.51
C ILE A 66 0.41 -8.05 -8.59
N ALA A 67 1.26 -8.43 -9.54
CA ALA A 67 0.91 -9.37 -10.60
C ALA A 67 0.48 -10.73 -10.02
N TYR A 68 1.23 -11.25 -9.06
CA TYR A 68 0.90 -12.50 -8.39
C TYR A 68 -0.42 -12.38 -7.60
N PHE A 69 -0.64 -11.27 -6.89
CA PHE A 69 -1.91 -11.00 -6.21
C PHE A 69 -3.08 -11.01 -7.20
N LEU A 70 -2.98 -10.27 -8.30
CA LEU A 70 -4.04 -10.20 -9.31
C LEU A 70 -4.36 -11.57 -9.91
N ALA A 71 -3.34 -12.41 -10.07
CA ALA A 71 -3.47 -13.76 -10.58
C ALA A 71 -4.23 -14.70 -9.64
N HIS A 72 -3.99 -14.58 -8.32
CA HIS A 72 -4.39 -15.57 -7.31
C HIS A 72 -5.40 -15.05 -6.28
N ARG A 73 -5.92 -13.82 -6.42
CA ARG A 73 -6.75 -13.16 -5.41
C ARG A 73 -8.00 -13.92 -4.94
N TYR A 74 -8.49 -14.86 -5.74
CA TYR A 74 -9.63 -15.71 -5.41
C TYR A 74 -9.25 -17.14 -5.04
N ASP A 75 -7.96 -17.45 -4.95
CA ASP A 75 -7.48 -18.78 -4.59
C ASP A 75 -7.77 -19.09 -3.12
N GLY A 76 -7.73 -20.37 -2.81
CA GLY A 76 -7.95 -20.85 -1.47
C GLY A 76 -9.44 -21.05 -1.13
N TRP A 77 -9.71 -21.23 0.15
CA TRP A 77 -11.07 -21.40 0.63
C TRP A 77 -11.85 -20.10 0.54
N ARG A 78 -13.09 -20.17 0.07
CA ARG A 78 -14.03 -19.06 0.19
C ARG A 78 -14.58 -19.03 1.61
N LEU A 79 -14.20 -18.02 2.36
CA LEU A 79 -14.57 -17.87 3.76
C LEU A 79 -15.92 -17.17 3.93
N TRP A 80 -16.24 -16.22 3.01
CA TRP A 80 -17.52 -15.53 2.93
C TRP A 80 -17.77 -15.00 1.52
N ASN A 81 -19.03 -14.65 1.26
CA ASN A 81 -19.46 -13.93 0.08
C ASN A 81 -20.43 -12.81 0.48
N LEU A 82 -19.98 -11.57 0.34
CA LEU A 82 -20.78 -10.39 0.58
C LEU A 82 -21.17 -9.65 -0.71
N GLN A 83 -20.75 -10.17 -1.87
CA GLN A 83 -20.90 -9.48 -3.16
C GLN A 83 -22.35 -9.25 -3.55
N ASP A 84 -23.27 -10.08 -3.07
CA ASP A 84 -24.70 -9.98 -3.33
C ASP A 84 -25.41 -8.95 -2.41
N GLN A 85 -24.69 -8.39 -1.43
CA GLN A 85 -25.26 -7.40 -0.52
C GLN A 85 -25.27 -6.01 -1.16
N PRO A 86 -26.40 -5.28 -1.17
CA PRO A 86 -26.51 -4.00 -1.88
C PRO A 86 -25.61 -2.90 -1.31
N TRP A 87 -25.24 -3.01 -0.04
CA TRP A 87 -24.38 -2.02 0.66
C TRP A 87 -22.86 -2.26 0.44
N ILE A 88 -22.46 -3.43 -0.06
CA ILE A 88 -21.03 -3.78 -0.12
C ILE A 88 -20.28 -2.96 -1.16
N VAL A 89 -20.85 -2.76 -2.34
CA VAL A 89 -20.20 -2.01 -3.43
C VAL A 89 -19.90 -0.57 -3.01
N PRO A 90 -20.88 0.23 -2.52
CA PRO A 90 -20.60 1.59 -2.08
C PRO A 90 -19.63 1.64 -0.89
N LEU A 91 -19.69 0.68 0.05
CA LEU A 91 -18.78 0.62 1.19
C LEU A 91 -17.33 0.35 0.74
N VAL A 92 -17.13 -0.62 -0.14
CA VAL A 92 -15.79 -0.97 -0.66
C VAL A 92 -15.20 0.19 -1.44
N TRP A 93 -16.00 0.85 -2.29
CA TRP A 93 -15.52 2.02 -3.04
C TRP A 93 -15.18 3.21 -2.15
N LEU A 94 -16.03 3.51 -1.17
CA LEU A 94 -15.76 4.58 -0.21
C LEU A 94 -14.49 4.30 0.60
N GLY A 95 -14.38 3.10 1.16
CA GLY A 95 -13.20 2.72 1.94
C GLY A 95 -11.93 2.69 1.10
N THR A 96 -12.01 2.24 -0.16
CA THR A 96 -10.89 2.27 -1.10
C THR A 96 -10.49 3.70 -1.46
N ALA A 97 -11.46 4.60 -1.70
CA ALA A 97 -11.18 6.01 -1.95
C ALA A 97 -10.46 6.67 -0.77
N ILE A 98 -10.93 6.40 0.46
CA ILE A 98 -10.27 6.88 1.69
C ILE A 98 -8.85 6.27 1.80
N SER A 99 -8.70 4.97 1.52
CA SER A 99 -7.40 4.30 1.49
C SER A 99 -6.42 5.02 0.56
N PHE A 100 -6.83 5.33 -0.67
CA PHE A 100 -5.99 6.06 -1.62
C PHE A 100 -5.61 7.45 -1.13
N PHE A 101 -6.49 8.11 -0.39
CA PHE A 101 -6.19 9.41 0.20
C PHE A 101 -5.03 9.34 1.20
N PHE A 102 -4.89 8.21 1.88
CA PHE A 102 -3.75 7.96 2.78
C PHE A 102 -2.51 7.41 2.06
N LEU A 103 -2.69 6.53 1.08
CA LEU A 103 -1.60 5.90 0.33
C LEU A 103 -0.90 6.89 -0.61
N TYR A 104 -1.67 7.69 -1.35
CA TYR A 104 -1.16 8.49 -2.45
C TYR A 104 -0.15 9.57 -2.03
N PRO A 105 -0.37 10.37 -0.98
CA PRO A 105 0.60 11.38 -0.56
C PRO A 105 1.93 10.79 -0.09
N ALA A 106 1.89 9.55 0.40
CA ALA A 106 3.09 8.86 0.88
C ALA A 106 3.86 8.18 -0.26
N THR A 107 3.15 7.67 -1.27
CA THR A 107 3.73 6.92 -2.40
C THR A 107 4.15 7.85 -3.54
N TYR A 108 3.38 8.91 -3.77
CA TYR A 108 3.60 9.90 -4.82
C TYR A 108 3.80 11.28 -4.21
N ASN A 109 4.81 11.41 -3.38
CA ASN A 109 5.24 12.75 -3.03
C ASN A 109 5.79 13.38 -4.31
N LEU A 110 4.90 14.07 -5.06
CA LEU A 110 5.26 14.79 -6.30
C LEU A 110 6.37 15.82 -6.04
N LEU A 111 6.57 16.22 -4.79
CA LEU A 111 7.72 16.99 -4.33
C LEU A 111 9.01 16.14 -4.31
N GLU A 112 8.94 14.82 -4.44
CA GLU A 112 10.13 13.95 -4.54
C GLU A 112 10.63 13.77 -5.97
N ILE A 113 9.87 14.12 -7.01
CA ILE A 113 10.42 14.25 -8.36
C ILE A 113 11.49 15.37 -8.39
N PRO A 114 11.26 16.59 -7.84
CA PRO A 114 12.34 17.54 -7.58
C PRO A 114 13.39 17.05 -6.58
N ALA A 115 13.05 16.12 -5.68
CA ALA A 115 13.99 15.54 -4.74
C ALA A 115 14.97 14.51 -5.37
N LEU A 116 14.71 14.02 -6.58
CA LEU A 116 15.75 13.39 -7.42
C LEU A 116 16.81 14.40 -7.83
N LEU A 117 16.42 15.64 -8.07
CA LEU A 117 17.34 16.73 -8.43
C LEU A 117 17.99 17.38 -7.20
N ARG A 118 17.27 17.46 -6.08
CA ARG A 118 17.73 18.03 -4.80
C ARG A 118 17.34 17.11 -3.64
N PRO A 119 18.10 16.05 -3.35
CA PRO A 119 17.78 15.08 -2.32
C PRO A 119 17.89 15.71 -0.93
N GLN A 120 16.77 16.15 -0.39
CA GLN A 120 16.67 16.59 1.01
C GLN A 120 15.74 15.66 1.75
N VAL A 121 16.16 15.18 2.91
CA VAL A 121 15.28 14.50 3.85
C VAL A 121 14.71 15.54 4.80
N ARG A 122 13.39 15.69 4.81
CA ARG A 122 12.68 16.65 5.67
C ARG A 122 11.73 15.91 6.60
N LEU A 123 11.57 16.46 7.79
CA LEU A 123 10.46 16.08 8.67
C LEU A 123 9.21 16.84 8.22
N TYR A 124 8.13 16.08 7.97
CA TYR A 124 6.84 16.64 7.60
C TYR A 124 5.90 16.57 8.78
N GLY A 125 5.37 17.73 9.21
CA GLY A 125 4.41 17.84 10.31
C GLY A 125 3.06 18.43 9.90
N SER A 126 2.75 18.48 8.58
CA SER A 126 1.56 19.14 8.04
C SER A 126 0.70 18.21 7.19
N GLY A 127 -0.51 18.61 6.87
CA GLY A 127 -1.44 17.87 6.03
C GLY A 127 -1.84 16.53 6.65
N ILE A 128 -1.74 15.46 5.87
CA ILE A 128 -2.11 14.10 6.29
C ILE A 128 -1.35 13.60 7.53
N ILE A 129 -0.13 14.12 7.76
CA ILE A 129 0.69 13.76 8.93
C ILE A 129 0.03 14.23 10.25
N ARG A 130 -0.82 15.27 10.21
CA ARG A 130 -1.61 15.68 11.37
C ARG A 130 -2.67 14.64 11.75
N ILE A 131 -3.15 13.87 10.78
CA ILE A 131 -4.11 12.78 11.00
C ILE A 131 -3.38 11.54 11.50
N SER A 132 -2.33 11.12 10.77
CA SER A 132 -1.46 10.01 11.16
C SER A 132 -0.05 10.25 10.62
N ARG A 133 0.98 10.01 11.44
CA ARG A 133 2.38 10.12 10.98
C ARG A 133 2.81 8.98 10.06
N HIS A 134 1.99 7.92 9.96
CA HIS A 134 2.19 6.79 9.04
C HIS A 134 0.99 6.60 8.10
N PRO A 135 0.68 7.59 7.26
CA PRO A 135 -0.51 7.54 6.41
C PRO A 135 -0.52 6.34 5.47
N GLN A 136 0.64 5.93 4.96
CA GLN A 136 0.73 4.78 4.08
C GLN A 136 0.28 3.47 4.77
N ALA A 137 0.62 3.28 6.04
CA ALA A 137 0.16 2.11 6.80
C ALA A 137 -1.35 2.15 7.02
N VAL A 138 -1.91 3.32 7.34
CA VAL A 138 -3.37 3.50 7.48
C VAL A 138 -4.08 3.18 6.16
N GLY A 139 -3.60 3.74 5.06
CA GLY A 139 -4.16 3.47 3.73
C GLY A 139 -4.10 1.97 3.38
N GLN A 140 -2.97 1.31 3.63
CA GLN A 140 -2.84 -0.13 3.34
C GLN A 140 -3.77 -0.99 4.21
N ILE A 141 -3.94 -0.65 5.48
CA ILE A 141 -4.87 -1.37 6.37
C ILE A 141 -6.32 -1.20 5.87
N LEU A 142 -6.71 0.01 5.48
CA LEU A 142 -8.03 0.27 4.89
C LEU A 142 -8.22 -0.47 3.58
N TRP A 143 -7.20 -0.48 2.71
CA TRP A 143 -7.22 -1.25 1.47
C TRP A 143 -7.42 -2.75 1.75
N CYS A 144 -6.67 -3.31 2.70
CA CYS A 144 -6.83 -4.69 3.12
C CYS A 144 -8.25 -4.97 3.62
N ALA A 145 -8.79 -4.13 4.50
CA ALA A 145 -10.14 -4.31 5.05
C ALA A 145 -11.21 -4.32 3.96
N THR A 146 -11.19 -3.35 3.04
CA THR A 146 -12.19 -3.25 1.97
C THR A 146 -12.09 -4.39 0.95
N HIS A 147 -10.88 -4.75 0.53
CA HIS A 147 -10.69 -5.84 -0.43
C HIS A 147 -10.97 -7.21 0.20
N LEU A 148 -10.68 -7.37 1.49
CA LEU A 148 -11.01 -8.58 2.23
C LEU A 148 -12.53 -8.80 2.31
N LEU A 149 -13.30 -7.74 2.58
CA LEU A 149 -14.76 -7.80 2.55
C LEU A 149 -15.30 -8.25 1.19
N TRP A 150 -14.71 -7.75 0.11
CA TRP A 150 -15.14 -8.08 -1.25
C TRP A 150 -14.71 -9.47 -1.71
N ILE A 151 -13.44 -9.85 -1.49
CA ILE A 151 -12.85 -11.06 -2.04
C ILE A 151 -13.21 -12.31 -1.20
N GLY A 152 -13.11 -12.22 0.13
CA GLY A 152 -13.53 -13.27 1.05
C GLY A 152 -12.77 -14.61 0.93
N SER A 153 -11.54 -14.64 0.37
CA SER A 153 -10.75 -15.85 0.19
C SER A 153 -9.67 -16.00 1.27
N SER A 154 -9.25 -17.24 1.56
CA SER A 154 -8.12 -17.48 2.46
C SER A 154 -6.80 -16.95 1.93
N PHE A 155 -6.62 -16.89 0.61
CA PHE A 155 -5.49 -16.21 -0.02
C PHE A 155 -5.48 -14.72 0.30
N MET A 156 -6.65 -14.07 0.23
CA MET A 156 -6.77 -12.65 0.59
C MET A 156 -6.45 -12.39 2.07
N VAL A 157 -6.89 -13.28 2.97
CA VAL A 157 -6.52 -13.20 4.40
C VAL A 157 -5.02 -13.28 4.59
N ALA A 158 -4.35 -14.25 3.96
CA ALA A 158 -2.89 -14.39 4.02
C ALA A 158 -2.17 -13.15 3.45
N THR A 159 -2.65 -12.63 2.32
CA THR A 159 -2.12 -11.40 1.71
C THR A 159 -2.25 -10.21 2.63
N CYS A 160 -3.43 -9.99 3.22
CA CYS A 160 -3.68 -8.91 4.18
C CYS A 160 -2.79 -9.04 5.42
N PHE A 161 -2.65 -10.25 5.96
CA PHE A 161 -1.78 -10.51 7.09
C PHE A 161 -0.33 -10.11 6.77
N GLY A 162 0.21 -10.55 5.64
CA GLY A 162 1.58 -10.22 5.23
C GLY A 162 1.78 -8.71 5.01
N LEU A 163 0.83 -8.04 4.35
CA LEU A 163 0.88 -6.60 4.11
C LEU A 163 0.81 -5.80 5.43
N ILE A 164 -0.11 -6.15 6.33
CA ILE A 164 -0.26 -5.46 7.61
C ILE A 164 0.98 -5.68 8.48
N ALA A 165 1.49 -6.91 8.55
CA ALA A 165 2.72 -7.20 9.28
C ALA A 165 3.92 -6.40 8.75
N HIS A 166 4.06 -6.31 7.41
CA HIS A 166 5.07 -5.46 6.77
C HIS A 166 4.94 -3.99 7.19
N HIS A 167 3.72 -3.43 7.16
CA HIS A 167 3.49 -2.03 7.52
C HIS A 167 3.70 -1.74 9.01
N LEU A 168 3.32 -2.67 9.90
CA LEU A 168 3.60 -2.54 11.33
C LEU A 168 5.12 -2.53 11.60
N PHE A 169 5.86 -3.42 10.94
CA PHE A 169 7.32 -3.39 10.98
C PHE A 169 7.88 -2.07 10.42
N ALA A 170 7.36 -1.60 9.30
CA ALA A 170 7.80 -0.36 8.66
C ALA A 170 7.53 0.89 9.55
N ILE A 171 6.43 0.92 10.30
CA ILE A 171 6.13 1.94 11.31
C ILE A 171 7.23 1.97 12.37
N TRP A 172 7.48 0.83 13.03
CA TRP A 172 8.49 0.71 14.06
C TRP A 172 9.88 1.10 13.57
N HIS A 173 10.27 0.53 12.43
CA HIS A 173 11.58 0.77 11.82
C HIS A 173 11.72 2.22 11.34
N GLY A 174 10.67 2.78 10.74
CA GLY A 174 10.64 4.17 10.27
C GLY A 174 10.79 5.17 11.41
N ASP A 175 10.02 5.01 12.48
CA ASP A 175 10.10 5.86 13.67
C ASP A 175 11.48 5.80 14.32
N ARG A 176 12.08 4.61 14.41
CA ARG A 176 13.44 4.44 14.92
C ARG A 176 14.47 5.14 14.04
N ARG A 177 14.39 4.99 12.73
CA ARG A 177 15.28 5.66 11.78
C ARG A 177 15.19 7.17 11.84
N LEU A 178 13.97 7.72 11.95
CA LEU A 178 13.78 9.17 12.09
C LEU A 178 14.44 9.70 13.35
N ARG A 179 14.28 9.01 14.50
CA ARG A 179 14.95 9.38 15.74
C ARG A 179 16.48 9.36 15.62
N HIS A 180 17.04 8.32 15.00
CA HIS A 180 18.48 8.24 14.76
C HIS A 180 19.01 9.38 13.87
N ARG A 181 18.21 9.82 12.89
CA ARG A 181 18.65 10.82 11.91
C ARG A 181 18.44 12.26 12.39
N PHE A 182 17.36 12.53 13.11
CA PHE A 182 16.92 13.89 13.46
C PHE A 182 16.89 14.16 14.96
N GLY A 183 17.24 13.19 15.80
CA GLY A 183 17.34 13.36 17.26
C GLY A 183 16.05 13.92 17.89
N SER A 184 16.20 15.01 18.64
CA SER A 184 15.10 15.66 19.38
C SER A 184 13.97 16.12 18.46
N ALA A 185 14.26 16.67 17.28
CA ALA A 185 13.24 17.12 16.34
C ALA A 185 12.29 15.99 15.90
N ALA A 186 12.81 14.77 15.70
CA ALA A 186 11.97 13.62 15.41
C ALA A 186 11.14 13.21 16.63
N SER A 187 11.71 13.28 17.83
CA SER A 187 11.01 12.97 19.09
C SER A 187 9.87 13.95 19.36
N GLU A 188 10.09 15.23 19.12
CA GLU A 188 9.06 16.29 19.23
C GLU A 188 7.92 16.05 18.23
N LEU A 189 8.25 15.75 16.95
CA LEU A 189 7.23 15.42 15.95
C LEU A 189 6.43 14.18 16.37
N GLN A 190 7.08 13.15 16.90
CA GLN A 190 6.41 11.94 17.38
C GLN A 190 5.51 12.21 18.59
N ALA A 191 5.90 13.12 19.48
CA ALA A 191 5.08 13.54 20.62
C ALA A 191 3.82 14.31 20.18
N GLN A 192 3.93 15.14 19.13
CA GLN A 192 2.82 15.94 18.59
C GLN A 192 1.89 15.16 17.65
N THR A 193 2.30 14.00 17.16
CA THR A 193 1.54 13.22 16.17
C THR A 193 1.17 11.84 16.71
N SER A 194 0.31 11.12 16.00
CA SER A 194 -0.09 9.76 16.36
C SER A 194 0.09 8.79 15.19
N ILE A 195 0.29 7.50 15.49
CA ILE A 195 0.16 6.40 14.53
C ILE A 195 -1.32 6.18 14.22
N VAL A 196 -2.16 6.14 15.28
CA VAL A 196 -3.61 5.96 15.15
C VAL A 196 -4.22 7.23 14.56
N PRO A 197 -5.01 7.11 13.47
CA PRO A 197 -5.64 8.26 12.84
C PRO A 197 -6.46 9.09 13.83
N PHE A 198 -6.32 10.40 13.74
CA PHE A 198 -7.00 11.41 14.56
C PHE A 198 -6.70 11.39 16.06
N ALA A 199 -5.98 10.39 16.61
CA ALA A 199 -5.75 10.33 18.06
C ALA A 199 -5.05 11.59 18.61
N ALA A 200 -4.02 12.10 17.93
CA ALA A 200 -3.34 13.32 18.33
C ALA A 200 -4.21 14.59 18.22
N VAL A 201 -5.22 14.56 17.34
CA VAL A 201 -6.21 15.65 17.21
C VAL A 201 -7.22 15.59 18.35
N LEU A 202 -7.72 14.40 18.66
CA LEU A 202 -8.72 14.18 19.70
C LEU A 202 -8.17 14.47 21.11
N ASP A 203 -6.89 14.18 21.34
CA ASP A 203 -6.23 14.47 22.63
C ASP A 203 -5.59 15.87 22.69
N GLY A 204 -5.82 16.72 21.68
CA GLY A 204 -5.40 18.11 21.66
C GLY A 204 -3.93 18.38 21.36
N ARG A 205 -3.11 17.35 21.10
CA ARG A 205 -1.70 17.51 20.73
C ARG A 205 -1.50 18.05 19.31
N GLN A 206 -2.51 17.91 18.46
CA GLN A 206 -2.48 18.35 17.06
C GLN A 206 -3.75 19.10 16.68
N LYS A 207 -3.65 20.01 15.69
CA LYS A 207 -4.79 20.73 15.12
C LYS A 207 -4.92 20.41 13.64
N LEU A 208 -6.14 20.13 13.16
CA LEU A 208 -6.41 20.03 11.75
C LEU A 208 -6.42 21.42 11.11
N VAL A 209 -5.67 21.59 10.04
CA VAL A 209 -5.62 22.81 9.24
C VAL A 209 -6.18 22.48 7.86
N LEU A 210 -7.47 22.75 7.65
CA LEU A 210 -8.19 22.38 6.43
C LEU A 210 -7.54 22.94 5.16
N ALA A 211 -6.96 24.14 5.23
CA ALA A 211 -6.25 24.75 4.10
C ALA A 211 -5.07 23.90 3.61
N GLU A 212 -4.49 23.05 4.43
CA GLU A 212 -3.41 22.15 4.01
C GLU A 212 -3.90 21.02 3.09
N PHE A 213 -5.20 20.72 3.13
CA PHE A 213 -5.85 19.70 2.30
C PHE A 213 -6.46 20.27 1.00
N LEU A 214 -6.49 21.60 0.85
CA LEU A 214 -6.99 22.28 -0.37
C LEU A 214 -5.88 22.63 -1.36
N ARG A 215 -4.77 21.93 -1.34
CA ARG A 215 -3.65 22.15 -2.26
C ARG A 215 -3.89 21.49 -3.62
N PRO A 216 -3.30 21.99 -4.73
CA PRO A 216 -3.45 21.40 -6.06
C PRO A 216 -3.11 19.91 -6.13
N ALA A 217 -2.16 19.44 -5.29
CA ALA A 217 -1.84 18.03 -5.17
C ALA A 217 -3.04 17.16 -4.77
N GLN A 218 -3.97 17.68 -3.96
CA GLN A 218 -5.18 16.96 -3.55
C GLN A 218 -6.17 16.79 -4.71
N LEU A 219 -6.25 17.78 -5.61
CA LEU A 219 -7.02 17.63 -6.84
C LEU A 219 -6.43 16.50 -7.71
N GLY A 220 -5.10 16.42 -7.82
CA GLY A 220 -4.43 15.33 -8.50
C GLY A 220 -4.75 13.95 -7.91
N ILE A 221 -4.86 13.85 -6.57
CA ILE A 221 -5.28 12.63 -5.89
C ILE A 221 -6.73 12.28 -6.24
N ALA A 222 -7.65 13.25 -6.20
CA ALA A 222 -9.05 13.03 -6.55
C ALA A 222 -9.21 12.57 -8.02
N VAL A 223 -8.47 13.17 -8.95
CA VAL A 223 -8.43 12.75 -10.36
C VAL A 223 -7.89 11.33 -10.48
N ALA A 224 -6.78 10.99 -9.78
CA ALA A 224 -6.22 9.65 -9.80
C ALA A 224 -7.19 8.60 -9.24
N ILE A 225 -7.93 8.90 -8.17
CA ILE A 225 -8.99 8.04 -7.63
C ILE A 225 -10.08 7.82 -8.69
N GLY A 226 -10.54 8.89 -9.36
CA GLY A 226 -11.56 8.80 -10.42
C GLY A 226 -11.09 7.95 -11.61
N LEU A 227 -9.86 8.16 -12.08
CA LEU A 227 -9.26 7.37 -13.15
C LEU A 227 -9.09 5.90 -12.75
N PHE A 228 -8.65 5.65 -11.53
CA PHE A 228 -8.50 4.29 -11.01
C PHE A 228 -9.84 3.59 -10.87
N TRP A 229 -10.87 4.30 -10.38
CA TRP A 229 -12.24 3.79 -10.32
C TRP A 229 -12.74 3.38 -11.71
N TRP A 230 -12.53 4.24 -12.71
CA TRP A 230 -12.92 3.98 -14.10
C TRP A 230 -12.16 2.79 -14.70
N ALA A 231 -10.84 2.69 -14.47
CA ALA A 231 -9.98 1.67 -15.05
C ALA A 231 -10.01 0.33 -14.27
N HIS A 232 -10.46 0.31 -13.02
CA HIS A 232 -10.31 -0.82 -12.12
C HIS A 232 -10.91 -2.13 -12.66
N GLN A 233 -12.10 -2.08 -13.25
CA GLN A 233 -12.74 -3.27 -13.82
C GLN A 233 -11.95 -3.79 -15.02
N SER A 234 -11.52 -2.92 -15.90
CA SER A 234 -10.72 -3.26 -17.08
C SER A 234 -9.36 -3.86 -16.70
N ILE A 235 -8.70 -3.31 -15.67
CA ILE A 235 -7.45 -3.85 -15.13
C ILE A 235 -7.66 -5.26 -14.57
N GLY A 236 -8.75 -5.48 -13.82
CA GLY A 236 -9.09 -6.81 -13.29
C GLY A 236 -9.36 -7.85 -14.38
N LEU A 237 -10.08 -7.47 -15.43
CA LEU A 237 -10.36 -8.34 -16.59
C LEU A 237 -9.09 -8.64 -17.39
N ALA A 238 -8.27 -7.62 -17.67
CA ALA A 238 -7.02 -7.79 -18.39
C ALA A 238 -6.03 -8.70 -17.63
N ALA A 239 -5.93 -8.54 -16.30
CA ALA A 239 -5.10 -9.42 -15.48
C ALA A 239 -5.56 -10.87 -15.51
N THR A 240 -6.88 -11.10 -15.52
CA THR A 240 -7.45 -12.46 -15.59
C THR A 240 -7.25 -13.10 -16.98
N SER A 241 -7.40 -12.34 -18.07
CA SER A 241 -7.18 -12.83 -19.43
C SER A 241 -5.71 -13.13 -19.69
N PHE A 242 -4.79 -12.26 -19.27
CA PHE A 242 -3.35 -12.48 -19.38
C PHE A 242 -2.91 -13.74 -18.65
N GLN A 243 -3.45 -14.00 -17.47
CA GLN A 243 -3.16 -15.21 -16.70
C GLN A 243 -3.60 -16.47 -17.43
N ARG A 244 -4.82 -16.49 -17.99
CA ARG A 244 -5.33 -17.65 -18.74
C ARG A 244 -4.46 -17.94 -19.97
N THR A 245 -4.01 -16.91 -20.68
CA THR A 245 -3.20 -17.05 -21.89
C THR A 245 -1.76 -17.47 -21.54
N ALA A 246 -1.16 -16.86 -20.50
CA ALA A 246 0.19 -17.21 -20.07
C ALA A 246 0.27 -18.63 -19.50
N LEU A 247 -0.68 -19.06 -18.66
CA LEU A 247 -0.73 -20.42 -18.12
C LEU A 247 -0.97 -21.45 -19.22
N ALA A 248 -1.82 -21.19 -20.21
CA ALA A 248 -2.02 -22.07 -21.35
C ALA A 248 -0.75 -22.25 -22.19
N HIS A 249 0.11 -21.23 -22.25
CA HIS A 249 1.38 -21.28 -23.01
C HIS A 249 2.52 -21.98 -22.26
N TRP A 250 2.47 -22.05 -20.91
CA TRP A 250 3.52 -22.67 -20.09
C TRP A 250 3.18 -24.10 -19.65
N LEU A 251 1.91 -24.50 -19.72
CA LEU A 251 1.42 -25.84 -19.30
C LEU A 251 0.95 -26.72 -20.47
N GLY A 252 0.95 -26.21 -21.69
CA GLY A 252 0.72 -26.98 -22.93
C GLY A 252 2.02 -27.27 -23.64
#